data_eae4de4103a54988d1b0c6d722d24647
#
_entry.id   eae4de4103a54988d1b0c6d722d24647
#
_cell.length_a   1.000
_cell.length_b   1.000
_cell.length_c   1.000
_cell.angle_alpha   90.00
_cell.angle_beta   90.00
_cell.angle_gamma   90.00
#
_symmetry.space_group_name_H-M   'P 1'
#
loop_
_entity.id
_entity.type
_entity.pdbx_description
1 polymer ?
#
loop_
_entity_poly.entity_id
_entity_poly.type
_entity_poly.pdbx_seq_one_letter_code
_entity_poly.pdbx_strand_id
1 'polypeptide(L)' 'MIRTIAIDDEPLALQQLTSYIEKVPFLKLVAECRSAMEAMEVLNNEE' A
#
# COMPACT_ATOMS: atom_id res chain seq x y z
N MET A 1 -3.56 -10.69 -10.50
CA MET A 1 -3.02 -9.43 -9.96
C MET A 1 -2.41 -9.66 -8.59
N ILE A 2 -1.34 -8.95 -8.32
CA ILE A 2 -0.67 -9.05 -7.01
C ILE A 2 -1.26 -7.98 -6.11
N ARG A 3 -1.82 -8.39 -4.99
CA ARG A 3 -2.37 -7.45 -4.00
C ARG A 3 -1.21 -6.79 -3.27
N THR A 4 -1.23 -5.47 -3.23
CA THR A 4 -0.08 -4.68 -2.80
C THR A 4 -0.50 -3.66 -1.75
N ILE A 5 0.35 -3.48 -0.75
CA ILE A 5 0.17 -2.45 0.28
C ILE A 5 1.34 -1.49 0.19
N ALA A 6 1.06 -0.20 0.17
CA ALA A 6 2.10 0.82 0.19
C ALA A 6 2.27 1.32 1.63
N ILE A 7 3.50 1.35 2.09
CA ILE A 7 3.81 1.76 3.47
C ILE A 7 4.90 2.83 3.46
N ASP A 8 4.59 4.00 4.01
CA ASP A 8 5.58 5.06 4.18
C ASP A 8 5.01 6.07 5.17
N ASP A 9 5.83 6.57 6.08
CA ASP A 9 5.39 7.56 7.06
C ASP A 9 5.44 8.99 6.52
N GLU A 10 6.01 9.17 5.34
CA GLU A 10 6.09 10.48 4.68
C GLU A 10 4.94 10.60 3.67
N PRO A 11 3.99 11.54 3.87
CA PRO A 11 2.80 11.61 3.00
C PRO A 11 3.10 11.80 1.52
N LEU A 12 4.10 12.61 1.19
CA LEU A 12 4.43 12.84 -0.21
C LEU A 12 5.08 11.61 -0.84
N ALA A 13 5.94 10.92 -0.09
CA ALA A 13 6.55 9.68 -0.56
C ALA A 13 5.50 8.60 -0.74
N LEU A 14 4.55 8.51 0.17
CA LEU A 14 3.45 7.56 0.06
C LEU A 14 2.63 7.82 -1.20
N GLN A 15 2.34 9.07 -1.48
CA GLN A 15 1.58 9.45 -2.66
C GLN A 15 2.32 9.05 -3.95
N GLN A 16 3.63 9.26 -4.00
CA GLN A 16 4.43 8.85 -5.15
C GLN A 16 4.43 7.33 -5.31
N LEU A 17 4.57 6.63 -4.20
CA LEU A 17 4.59 5.17 -4.21
C LEU A 17 3.27 4.61 -4.74
N THR A 18 2.15 5.13 -4.28
CA THR A 18 0.85 4.68 -4.75
C THR A 18 0.66 4.98 -6.23
N SER A 19 1.16 6.14 -6.70
CA SER A 19 1.10 6.47 -8.12
C SER A 19 1.87 5.45 -8.96
N TYR A 20 3.04 5.03 -8.51
CA TYR A 20 3.81 4.01 -9.21
C TYR A 20 3.08 2.68 -9.25
N ILE A 21 2.51 2.27 -8.13
CA ILE A 21 1.78 1.01 -8.05
C ILE A 21 0.60 1.00 -9.01
N GLU A 22 -0.12 2.12 -9.09
CA GLU A 22 -1.27 2.23 -9.97
C GLU A 22 -0.91 2.16 -11.44
N LYS A 23 0.34 2.49 -11.78
CA LYS A 23 0.81 2.42 -13.16
C LYS A 23 1.25 1.02 -13.58
N VAL A 24 1.39 0.11 -12.64
CA VAL A 24 1.82 -1.25 -12.93
C VAL A 24 0.59 -2.14 -13.07
N PRO A 25 0.30 -2.65 -14.28
CA PRO A 25 -0.98 -3.31 -14.54
C PRO A 25 -1.22 -4.60 -13.75
N PHE A 26 -0.16 -5.25 -13.28
CA PHE A 26 -0.33 -6.49 -12.52
C PHE A 26 -0.33 -6.29 -11.00
N LEU A 27 -0.27 -5.04 -10.53
CA LEU A 27 -0.37 -4.73 -9.10
C LEU A 27 -1.73 -4.11 -8.80
N LYS A 28 -2.31 -4.54 -7.68
CA LYS A 28 -3.55 -3.96 -7.19
C LYS A 28 -3.30 -3.36 -5.81
N LEU A 29 -3.40 -2.05 -5.70
CA LEU A 29 -3.25 -1.38 -4.43
C LEU A 29 -4.48 -1.63 -3.57
N VAL A 30 -4.30 -2.26 -2.41
CA VAL A 30 -5.40 -2.56 -1.49
C VAL A 30 -5.41 -1.67 -0.27
N ALA A 31 -4.29 -1.07 0.08
CA ALA A 31 -4.23 -0.14 1.22
C ALA A 31 -2.99 0.73 1.16
N GLU A 32 -3.11 1.92 1.73
CA GLU A 32 -2.00 2.82 1.97
C GLU A 32 -1.83 2.94 3.48
N CYS A 33 -0.63 2.71 3.97
CA CYS A 33 -0.37 2.70 5.40
C CYS A 33 0.80 3.61 5.73
N ARG A 34 0.73 4.26 6.88
CA ARG A 34 1.79 5.17 7.31
C ARG A 34 2.79 4.48 8.24
N SER A 35 2.51 3.27 8.65
CA SER A 35 3.38 2.52 9.53
C SER A 35 3.20 1.03 9.31
N ALA A 36 4.19 0.25 9.77
CA ALA A 36 4.11 -1.20 9.73
C ALA A 36 2.93 -1.72 10.57
N MET A 37 2.62 -1.03 11.65
CA MET A 37 1.49 -1.44 12.51
C MET A 37 0.16 -1.32 11.77
N GLU A 38 -0.03 -0.23 11.02
CA GLU A 38 -1.24 -0.10 10.20
C GLU A 38 -1.32 -1.20 9.16
N ALA A 39 -0.19 -1.53 8.54
CA ALA A 39 -0.14 -2.60 7.56
C ALA A 39 -0.51 -3.94 8.17
N MET A 40 -0.05 -4.21 9.37
CA MET A 40 -0.38 -5.45 10.06
C MET A 40 -1.86 -5.54 10.39
N GLU A 41 -2.48 -4.42 10.75
CA GLU A 41 -3.92 -4.39 10.98
C GLU A 41 -4.69 -4.73 9.71
N VAL A 42 -4.26 -4.18 8.58
CA VAL A 42 -4.88 -4.49 7.30
C VAL A 42 -4.75 -5.97 6.99
N LEU A 43 -3.55 -6.53 7.18
CA LEU A 43 -3.29 -7.94 6.91
C LEU A 43 -4.10 -8.86 7.82
N ASN A 44 -4.27 -8.48 9.09
CA ASN A 44 -5.04 -9.27 10.03
C ASN A 44 -6.53 -9.28 9.70
N ASN A 45 -7.02 -8.25 9.04
CA ASN A 45 -8.43 -8.15 8.65
C ASN A 45 -8.70 -8.69 7.25
N GLU A 46 -7.66 -9.09 6.54
CA GLU A 46 -7.78 -9.69 5.22
C GLU A 46 -7.88 -11.21 5.35
N GLU A 47 -8.75 -11.77 4.58
CA GLU A 47 -8.91 -13.23 4.52
C GLU A 47 -8.24 -13.83 3.31
#